data_3cfda365cd61da5b8111ff96f497fd13
#
_entry.id   3cfda365cd61da5b8111ff96f497fd13
#
_cell.length_a   1.000
_cell.length_b   1.000
_cell.length_c   1.000
_cell.angle_alpha   90.00
_cell.angle_beta   90.00
_cell.angle_gamma   90.00
#
_symmetry.space_group_name_H-M   'P 1'
#
loop_
_entity.id
_entity.type
_entity.pdbx_description
1 polymer ?
#
loop_
_entity_poly.entity_id
_entity_poly.type
_entity_poly.pdbx_seq_one_letter_code
_entity_poly.pdbx_strand_id
1 'polypeptide(L)'
;RRVVDLVAAGNALSEAEHGYAGHDDSTGMADGRAYRQARGWMRYSVTTFDDTEVTIACTFLGIASGSFDLIVEDSVIATKRVDVTTGTPTIVELLVPFAVTKGKTSIAVMLRAHDGPTPRLHELRTIQDHNEVPLPSGVSR
;
A
#
# COMPACT_ATOMS: atom_id res chain seq x y z
N ARG A 1 -0.81 8.70 -14.46
CA ARG A 1 -0.68 7.84 -13.27
C ARG A 1 0.47 6.87 -13.49
N ARG A 2 1.36 6.81 -12.56
CA ARG A 2 2.43 5.80 -12.62
C ARG A 2 2.61 5.13 -11.26
N VAL A 3 2.91 3.83 -11.32
CA VAL A 3 3.33 3.08 -10.15
C VAL A 3 4.76 3.48 -9.81
N VAL A 4 4.95 4.07 -8.63
CA VAL A 4 6.26 4.54 -8.18
C VAL A 4 6.97 3.45 -7.41
N ASP A 5 6.23 2.70 -6.58
CA ASP A 5 6.76 1.58 -5.82
C ASP A 5 5.71 0.47 -5.70
N LEU A 6 6.17 -0.76 -5.50
CA LEU A 6 5.31 -1.92 -5.34
C LEU A 6 5.89 -2.83 -4.27
N VAL A 7 5.06 -3.18 -3.29
CA VAL A 7 5.37 -4.18 -2.27
C VAL A 7 4.58 -5.44 -2.59
N ALA A 8 5.27 -6.57 -2.68
CA ALA A 8 4.65 -7.90 -2.73
C ALA A 8 4.50 -8.42 -1.30
N ALA A 9 3.32 -8.25 -0.71
CA ALA A 9 3.07 -8.68 0.67
C ALA A 9 3.11 -10.21 0.78
N GLY A 10 3.73 -10.71 1.84
CA GLY A 10 3.96 -12.14 2.02
C GLY A 10 5.18 -12.66 1.26
N ASN A 11 5.84 -11.84 0.46
CA ASN A 11 7.09 -12.18 -0.20
C ASN A 11 8.26 -11.65 0.65
N ALA A 12 9.08 -12.56 1.16
CA ALA A 12 10.12 -12.21 2.13
C ALA A 12 11.14 -11.20 1.60
N LEU A 13 11.56 -11.32 0.33
CA LEU A 13 12.52 -10.41 -0.27
C LEU A 13 11.93 -9.01 -0.45
N SER A 14 10.74 -8.92 -1.01
CA SER A 14 10.04 -7.65 -1.21
C SER A 14 9.78 -6.95 0.12
N GLU A 15 9.36 -7.70 1.13
CA GLU A 15 9.11 -7.13 2.46
C GLU A 15 10.39 -6.64 3.13
N ALA A 16 11.50 -7.36 2.98
CA ALA A 16 12.80 -6.93 3.50
C ALA A 16 13.26 -5.64 2.81
N GLU A 17 13.09 -5.54 1.50
CA GLU A 17 13.45 -4.35 0.72
C GLU A 17 12.62 -3.12 1.09
N HIS A 18 11.44 -3.33 1.65
CA HIS A 18 10.51 -2.26 2.05
C HIS A 18 10.41 -2.07 3.56
N GLY A 19 11.42 -2.51 4.30
CA GLY A 19 11.52 -2.27 5.74
C GLY A 19 10.33 -2.78 6.55
N TYR A 20 9.82 -3.96 6.20
CA TYR A 20 8.63 -4.51 6.83
C TYR A 20 8.75 -4.58 8.36
N ALA A 21 7.70 -4.17 9.04
CA ALA A 21 7.48 -4.41 10.46
C ALA A 21 6.01 -4.72 10.68
N GLY A 22 5.72 -5.58 11.64
CA GLY A 22 4.35 -5.96 11.95
C GLY A 22 4.19 -6.47 13.37
N HIS A 23 2.94 -6.59 13.78
CA HIS A 23 2.56 -7.12 15.08
C HIS A 23 1.30 -7.95 14.93
N ASP A 24 1.32 -9.16 15.50
CA ASP A 24 0.22 -10.13 15.44
C ASP A 24 -0.25 -10.33 13.99
N ASP A 25 0.70 -10.71 13.15
CA ASP A 25 0.54 -10.84 11.71
C ASP A 25 1.02 -12.20 11.23
N SER A 26 0.58 -12.57 10.04
CA SER A 26 0.92 -13.84 9.42
C SER A 26 0.90 -13.75 7.91
N THR A 27 1.55 -14.70 7.26
CA THR A 27 1.53 -14.87 5.81
C THR A 27 0.77 -16.14 5.44
N GLY A 28 0.30 -16.17 4.20
CA GLY A 28 -0.37 -17.35 3.66
C GLY A 28 -0.42 -17.29 2.14
N MET A 29 -1.15 -18.25 1.57
CA MET A 29 -1.37 -18.37 0.13
C MET A 29 -2.85 -18.45 -0.15
N ALA A 30 -3.30 -17.75 -1.17
CA ALA A 30 -4.66 -17.85 -1.71
C ALA A 30 -4.58 -17.85 -3.23
N ASP A 31 -5.14 -18.86 -3.88
CA ASP A 31 -5.12 -19.03 -5.33
C ASP A 31 -3.72 -18.93 -5.93
N GLY A 32 -2.73 -19.54 -5.25
CA GLY A 32 -1.34 -19.55 -5.70
C GLY A 32 -0.60 -18.23 -5.50
N ARG A 33 -1.17 -17.28 -4.79
CA ARG A 33 -0.58 -15.96 -4.53
C ARG A 33 -0.35 -15.76 -3.04
N ALA A 34 0.81 -15.18 -2.71
CA ALA A 34 1.14 -14.88 -1.33
C ALA A 34 0.36 -13.66 -0.82
N TYR A 35 0.07 -13.66 0.47
CA TYR A 35 -0.52 -12.51 1.13
C TYR A 35 0.01 -12.36 2.56
N ARG A 36 -0.19 -11.19 3.13
CA ARG A 36 0.00 -10.92 4.55
C ARG A 36 -1.31 -10.41 5.15
N GLN A 37 -1.57 -10.79 6.38
CA GLN A 37 -2.76 -10.44 7.13
C GLN A 37 -2.35 -10.12 8.57
N ALA A 38 -3.03 -9.20 9.23
CA ALA A 38 -2.72 -8.84 10.60
C ALA A 38 -3.99 -8.74 11.45
N ARG A 39 -3.88 -9.21 12.70
CA ARG A 39 -4.83 -8.88 13.76
C ARG A 39 -4.40 -7.62 14.50
N GLY A 40 -3.12 -7.28 14.41
CA GLY A 40 -2.54 -6.02 14.88
C GLY A 40 -2.34 -5.05 13.73
N TRP A 41 -1.14 -5.02 13.19
CA TRP A 41 -0.81 -4.11 12.10
C TRP A 41 0.35 -4.63 11.26
N MET A 42 0.45 -4.10 10.04
CA MET A 42 1.55 -4.32 9.12
C MET A 42 1.98 -3.00 8.50
N ARG A 43 3.29 -2.76 8.42
CA ARG A 43 3.85 -1.48 7.97
C ARG A 43 4.98 -1.70 6.99
N TYR A 44 4.98 -0.88 5.95
CA TYR A 44 6.01 -0.86 4.91
C TYR A 44 6.55 0.55 4.71
N SER A 45 7.83 0.64 4.34
CA SER A 45 8.42 1.87 3.83
C SER A 45 8.37 1.84 2.31
N VAL A 46 7.78 2.84 1.70
CA VAL A 46 7.60 2.88 0.24
C VAL A 46 8.13 4.20 -0.32
N THR A 47 8.60 4.12 -1.56
CA THR A 47 9.14 5.27 -2.29
C THR A 47 8.02 6.12 -2.87
N THR A 48 8.22 7.43 -2.83
CA THR A 48 7.32 8.41 -3.43
C THR A 48 8.12 9.50 -4.11
N PHE A 49 7.46 10.24 -5.03
CA PHE A 49 7.91 11.57 -5.41
C PHE A 49 7.45 12.57 -4.35
N ASP A 50 8.23 13.59 -4.09
CA ASP A 50 8.01 14.53 -2.98
C ASP A 50 7.09 15.71 -3.33
N ASP A 51 6.66 15.82 -4.57
CA ASP A 51 6.03 17.01 -5.13
C ASP A 51 4.61 16.80 -5.66
N THR A 52 4.06 15.60 -5.53
CA THR A 52 2.69 15.30 -5.98
C THR A 52 1.92 14.47 -4.96
N GLU A 53 0.60 14.46 -5.08
CA GLU A 53 -0.27 13.64 -4.24
C GLU A 53 0.03 12.15 -4.46
N VAL A 54 -0.10 11.37 -3.40
CA VAL A 54 0.11 9.94 -3.41
C VAL A 54 -1.23 9.22 -3.26
N THR A 55 -1.48 8.25 -4.14
CA THR A 55 -2.55 7.27 -3.97
C THR A 55 -1.93 5.96 -3.51
N ILE A 56 -2.48 5.38 -2.45
CA ILE A 56 -2.10 4.03 -2.01
C ILE A 56 -3.12 3.06 -2.59
N ALA A 57 -2.64 2.09 -3.36
CA ALA A 57 -3.46 1.04 -3.95
C ALA A 57 -3.14 -0.29 -3.28
N CYS A 58 -4.15 -0.90 -2.66
CA CYS A 58 -4.03 -2.19 -1.99
C CYS A 58 -4.81 -3.24 -2.76
N THR A 59 -4.16 -4.36 -3.08
CA THR A 59 -4.80 -5.52 -3.71
C THR A 59 -5.02 -6.60 -2.65
N PHE A 60 -6.25 -7.00 -2.45
CA PHE A 60 -6.65 -8.02 -1.48
C PHE A 60 -7.09 -9.30 -2.16
N LEU A 61 -6.77 -10.44 -1.53
CA LEU A 61 -7.02 -11.78 -2.06
C LEU A 61 -8.00 -12.57 -1.21
N GLY A 62 -8.53 -13.61 -1.84
CA GLY A 62 -9.34 -14.62 -1.20
C GLY A 62 -10.78 -14.17 -0.97
N ILE A 63 -11.62 -15.11 -0.55
CA ILE A 63 -12.98 -14.82 -0.13
C ILE A 63 -12.90 -14.51 1.37
N ALA A 64 -12.72 -13.25 1.69
CA ALA A 64 -12.57 -12.79 3.06
C ALA A 64 -12.99 -11.33 3.16
N SER A 65 -13.52 -10.97 4.31
CA SER A 65 -13.91 -9.59 4.59
C SER A 65 -13.09 -9.07 5.76
N GLY A 66 -12.87 -7.78 5.81
CA GLY A 66 -12.18 -7.15 6.91
C GLY A 66 -12.17 -5.64 6.77
N SER A 67 -11.88 -4.98 7.86
CA SER A 67 -11.72 -3.53 7.91
C SER A 67 -10.31 -3.19 8.35
N PHE A 68 -9.80 -2.07 7.88
CA PHE A 68 -8.49 -1.60 8.29
C PHE A 68 -8.44 -0.07 8.34
N ASP A 69 -7.57 0.44 9.19
CA ASP A 69 -7.17 1.84 9.16
C ASP A 69 -5.93 1.95 8.27
N LEU A 70 -5.98 2.84 7.30
CA LEU A 70 -4.79 3.24 6.55
C LEU A 70 -4.12 4.39 7.30
N ILE A 71 -2.88 4.17 7.71
CA ILE A 71 -2.09 5.16 8.45
C ILE A 71 -0.83 5.46 7.65
N VAL A 72 -0.62 6.72 7.33
CA VAL A 72 0.55 7.17 6.58
C VAL A 72 1.27 8.23 7.40
N GLU A 73 2.56 8.02 7.66
CA GLU A 73 3.37 8.93 8.48
C GLU A 73 2.69 9.27 9.81
N ASP A 74 2.17 8.23 10.48
CA ASP A 74 1.45 8.30 11.76
C ASP A 74 0.11 9.03 11.73
N SER A 75 -0.36 9.44 10.55
CA SER A 75 -1.67 10.06 10.38
C SER A 75 -2.69 9.04 9.88
N VAL A 76 -3.82 8.93 10.56
CA VAL A 76 -4.93 8.09 10.10
C VAL A 76 -5.57 8.76 8.89
N ILE A 77 -5.46 8.11 7.73
CA ILE A 77 -5.99 8.65 6.47
C ILE A 77 -7.45 8.26 6.28
N ALA A 78 -7.76 7.00 6.54
CA ALA A 78 -9.10 6.46 6.33
C ALA A 78 -9.28 5.15 7.10
N THR A 79 -10.52 4.81 7.38
CA THR A 79 -10.94 3.47 7.79
C THR A 79 -11.78 2.89 6.66
N LYS A 80 -11.42 1.69 6.21
CA LYS A 80 -12.04 1.08 5.04
C LYS A 80 -12.48 -0.34 5.34
N ARG A 81 -13.73 -0.68 4.98
CA ARG A 81 -14.20 -2.05 4.95
C ARG A 81 -14.04 -2.61 3.55
N VAL A 82 -13.53 -3.82 3.47
CA VAL A 82 -13.32 -4.54 2.20
C VAL A 82 -14.04 -5.88 2.30
N ASP A 83 -14.95 -6.13 1.36
CA ASP A 83 -15.65 -7.41 1.25
C ASP A 83 -15.20 -8.07 -0.06
N VAL A 84 -14.33 -9.08 0.06
CA VAL A 84 -13.89 -9.88 -1.08
C VAL A 84 -14.83 -11.08 -1.18
N THR A 85 -15.80 -11.00 -2.09
CA THR A 85 -16.88 -11.97 -2.20
C THR A 85 -16.67 -13.01 -3.29
N THR A 86 -15.65 -12.81 -4.14
CA THR A 86 -15.30 -13.71 -5.24
C THR A 86 -13.83 -14.07 -5.17
N GLY A 87 -13.39 -15.05 -5.97
CA GLY A 87 -11.97 -15.38 -6.09
C GLY A 87 -11.13 -14.31 -6.81
N THR A 88 -11.77 -13.30 -7.37
CA THR A 88 -11.09 -12.22 -8.08
C THR A 88 -10.48 -11.23 -7.07
N PRO A 89 -9.22 -10.83 -7.23
CA PRO A 89 -8.61 -9.83 -6.35
C PRO A 89 -9.38 -8.51 -6.35
N THR A 90 -9.47 -7.89 -5.19
CA THR A 90 -10.12 -6.58 -5.01
C THR A 90 -9.06 -5.51 -4.80
N ILE A 91 -9.13 -4.44 -5.57
CA ILE A 91 -8.20 -3.30 -5.47
C ILE A 91 -8.94 -2.14 -4.82
N VAL A 92 -8.33 -1.59 -3.76
CA VAL A 92 -8.83 -0.41 -3.06
C VAL A 92 -7.78 0.69 -3.20
N GLU A 93 -8.19 1.84 -3.73
CA GLU A 93 -7.33 3.01 -3.89
C GLU A 93 -7.74 4.09 -2.90
N LEU A 94 -6.79 4.64 -2.17
CA LEU A 94 -6.99 5.67 -1.16
C LEU A 94 -6.05 6.84 -1.41
N LEU A 95 -6.61 8.02 -1.60
CA LEU A 95 -5.83 9.24 -1.79
C LEU A 95 -5.30 9.73 -0.45
N VAL A 96 -4.01 9.98 -0.38
CA VAL A 96 -3.35 10.55 0.80
C VAL A 96 -3.30 12.06 0.65
N PRO A 97 -3.78 12.84 1.63
CA PRO A 97 -3.66 14.30 1.57
C PRO A 97 -2.20 14.72 1.37
N PHE A 98 -1.95 15.63 0.45
CA PHE A 98 -0.59 16.03 0.08
C PHE A 98 0.21 16.57 1.26
N ALA A 99 -0.43 17.24 2.21
CA ALA A 99 0.23 17.74 3.41
C ALA A 99 0.94 16.64 4.22
N VAL A 100 0.50 15.38 4.12
CA VAL A 100 1.08 14.25 4.84
C VAL A 100 2.39 13.78 4.19
N THR A 101 2.49 13.86 2.88
CA THR A 101 3.61 13.29 2.11
C THR A 101 4.53 14.34 1.48
N LYS A 102 4.15 15.60 1.50
CA LYS A 102 4.91 16.71 0.90
C LYS A 102 6.36 16.71 1.37
N GLY A 103 7.28 16.78 0.42
CA GLY A 103 8.71 16.84 0.68
C GLY A 103 9.33 15.50 1.07
N LYS A 104 8.58 14.40 1.03
CA LYS A 104 9.07 13.08 1.40
C LYS A 104 9.27 12.19 0.18
N THR A 105 10.41 11.54 0.12
CA THR A 105 10.75 10.55 -0.92
C THR A 105 10.56 9.12 -0.45
N SER A 106 10.29 8.93 0.83
CA SER A 106 9.94 7.66 1.46
C SER A 106 8.90 7.91 2.53
N ILE A 107 7.87 7.09 2.57
CA ILE A 107 6.79 7.20 3.56
C ILE A 107 6.54 5.86 4.22
N ALA A 108 6.12 5.89 5.48
CA ALA A 108 5.66 4.72 6.21
C ALA A 108 4.16 4.55 5.98
N VAL A 109 3.76 3.40 5.48
CA VAL A 109 2.37 3.04 5.24
C VAL A 109 2.00 1.84 6.10
N MET A 110 1.00 2.02 6.96
CA MET A 110 0.53 0.99 7.88
C MET A 110 -0.93 0.66 7.58
N LEU A 111 -1.23 -0.64 7.57
CA LEU A 111 -2.59 -1.15 7.65
C LEU A 111 -2.78 -1.72 9.06
N ARG A 112 -3.69 -1.13 9.82
CA ARG A 112 -4.01 -1.56 11.18
C ARG A 112 -5.39 -2.21 11.20
N ALA A 113 -5.49 -3.35 11.86
CA ALA A 113 -6.76 -4.06 12.01
C ALA A 113 -7.81 -3.17 12.68
N HIS A 114 -9.04 -3.23 12.18
CA HIS A 114 -10.19 -2.48 12.69
C HIS A 114 -11.38 -3.43 12.80
N ASP A 115 -11.83 -3.68 14.03
CA ASP A 115 -12.93 -4.61 14.33
C ASP A 115 -12.72 -6.02 13.76
N GLY A 116 -11.50 -6.53 13.88
CA GLY A 116 -11.11 -7.83 13.41
C GLY A 116 -9.89 -7.77 12.49
N PRO A 117 -9.42 -8.92 11.96
CA PRO A 117 -8.24 -8.96 11.11
C PRO A 117 -8.37 -8.08 9.88
N THR A 118 -7.24 -7.57 9.38
CA THR A 118 -7.21 -6.94 8.08
C THR A 118 -7.63 -7.91 6.99
N PRO A 119 -8.11 -7.44 5.83
CA PRO A 119 -8.17 -8.29 4.65
C PRO A 119 -6.76 -8.80 4.27
N ARG A 120 -6.72 -9.81 3.41
CA ARG A 120 -5.47 -10.47 2.98
C ARG A 120 -4.77 -9.63 1.92
N LEU A 121 -3.75 -8.89 2.32
CA LEU A 121 -2.99 -8.01 1.43
C LEU A 121 -2.03 -8.81 0.55
N HIS A 122 -2.16 -8.66 -0.76
CA HIS A 122 -1.26 -9.25 -1.75
C HIS A 122 -0.22 -8.26 -2.26
N GLU A 123 -0.66 -7.05 -2.62
CA GLU A 123 0.21 -5.99 -3.10
C GLU A 123 -0.19 -4.64 -2.53
N LEU A 124 0.81 -3.79 -2.32
CA LEU A 124 0.62 -2.40 -1.97
C LEU A 124 1.46 -1.56 -2.94
N ARG A 125 0.84 -0.56 -3.55
CA ARG A 125 1.51 0.31 -4.51
C ARG A 125 1.35 1.76 -4.12
N THR A 126 2.40 2.54 -4.39
CA THR A 126 2.28 4.00 -4.46
C THR A 126 2.08 4.41 -5.90
N ILE A 127 1.06 5.23 -6.12
CA ILE A 127 0.70 5.71 -7.45
C ILE A 127 0.67 7.24 -7.43
N GLN A 128 1.32 7.87 -8.39
CA GLN A 128 1.39 9.33 -8.48
C GLN A 128 1.27 9.79 -9.93
N ASP A 129 0.66 10.95 -10.12
CA ASP A 129 0.64 11.66 -11.40
C ASP A 129 1.85 12.60 -11.44
N HIS A 130 3.02 12.01 -11.60
CA HIS A 130 4.24 12.78 -11.70
C HIS A 130 4.44 13.22 -13.14
N ASN A 131 4.03 14.46 -13.43
CA ASN A 131 4.20 15.04 -14.74
C ASN A 131 5.63 15.56 -14.88
N GLU A 132 6.41 14.87 -15.69
CA GLU A 132 7.70 15.40 -16.09
C GLU A 132 7.48 16.61 -16.98
N VAL A 133 8.06 17.74 -16.59
CA VAL A 133 8.05 18.93 -17.44
C VAL A 133 8.84 18.62 -18.71
N PRO A 134 8.24 18.79 -19.92
CA PRO A 134 8.98 18.54 -21.15
C PRO A 134 10.24 19.42 -21.20
N LEU A 135 11.38 18.80 -21.51
CA LEU A 135 12.62 19.52 -21.66
C LEU A 135 12.62 20.31 -22.95
N PRO A 136 13.31 21.47 -22.99
CA PRO A 136 13.51 22.18 -24.22
C PRO A 136 14.16 21.30 -25.30
N SER A 137 13.88 21.60 -26.57
CA SER A 137 14.44 20.85 -27.69
C SER A 137 15.98 20.83 -27.60
N GLY A 138 16.56 19.64 -27.78
CA GLY A 138 18.00 19.42 -27.70
C GLY A 138 18.54 19.14 -26.30
N VAL A 139 17.69 19.14 -25.26
CA VAL A 139 18.06 18.77 -23.90
C VAL A 139 17.60 17.33 -23.63
N SER A 140 18.51 16.46 -23.16
CA SER A 140 18.18 15.12 -22.76
C SER A 140 18.11 15.00 -21.24
N ARG A 141 17.33 14.04 -20.82
CA ARG A 141 17.21 13.68 -19.39
C ARG A 141 18.30 12.73 -18.96
#